data_34445bd19b52becaf69a1d2f9a61cabf
#
_entry.id   34445bd19b52becaf69a1d2f9a61cabf
#
_cell.length_a   1.000
_cell.length_b   1.000
_cell.length_c   1.000
_cell.angle_alpha   90.00
_cell.angle_beta   90.00
_cell.angle_gamma   90.00
#
_symmetry.space_group_name_H-M   'P 1'
#
loop_
_entity.id
_entity.type
_entity.pdbx_description
1 polymer ?
#
loop_
_entity_poly.entity_id
_entity_poly.type
_entity_poly.pdbx_seq_one_letter_code
_entity_poly.pdbx_strand_id
1 'polypeptide(L)'
;MADSSTVREPQPGADLPDARGRTGLHRTGLDLTGNPRVQVTDVELVAAAWHVLRRTTLRVQDRSGAWSTQQRETYDRGNGATILLYHGDSRTVLLTRQFRYPAFVNGHPTGELIETAAGLLDDDDPETAVAREAREETGFAVEAVQHVFDAFMSPGSVTERLHFYAAEYDPAARRGDWGGLAEEGEEIELLELDIDDAIARIGDDIIDAKTIMLLQWARLSGPFATAPTPVPPAR
;
A
#
# COMPACT_ATOMS: atom_id res chain seq x y z
N MET A 1 25.19 -28.69 23.74
CA MET A 1 23.82 -28.92 23.23
C MET A 1 23.75 -28.19 21.91
N ALA A 2 23.68 -28.95 20.81
CA ALA A 2 23.78 -28.45 19.48
C ALA A 2 22.47 -27.74 19.11
N ASP A 3 22.60 -26.48 18.74
CA ASP A 3 21.55 -25.69 18.11
C ASP A 3 21.27 -26.32 16.74
N SER A 4 20.17 -27.06 16.66
CA SER A 4 19.67 -27.56 15.39
C SER A 4 18.95 -26.43 14.68
N SER A 5 19.71 -25.54 14.02
CA SER A 5 19.16 -24.68 12.98
C SER A 5 18.65 -25.61 11.87
N THR A 6 17.38 -25.96 11.93
CA THR A 6 16.70 -26.62 10.83
C THR A 6 16.75 -25.68 9.64
N VAL A 7 17.68 -25.95 8.74
CA VAL A 7 17.69 -25.33 7.41
C VAL A 7 16.34 -25.70 6.78
N ARG A 8 15.48 -24.72 6.69
CA ARG A 8 14.14 -24.88 6.11
C ARG A 8 14.30 -25.19 4.63
N GLU A 9 13.74 -26.28 4.15
CA GLU A 9 13.72 -26.55 2.70
C GLU A 9 12.93 -25.41 2.01
N PRO A 10 13.48 -24.82 0.93
CA PRO A 10 12.78 -23.78 0.20
C PRO A 10 11.46 -24.34 -0.37
N GLN A 11 10.39 -23.56 -0.19
CA GLN A 11 9.08 -23.91 -0.77
C GLN A 11 9.16 -23.73 -2.30
N PRO A 12 8.79 -24.75 -3.10
CA PRO A 12 8.82 -24.64 -4.56
C PRO A 12 8.04 -23.40 -5.05
N GLY A 13 8.68 -22.60 -5.90
CA GLY A 13 8.09 -21.39 -6.47
C GLY A 13 7.95 -20.21 -5.51
N ALA A 14 8.29 -20.37 -4.22
CA ALA A 14 8.15 -19.29 -3.24
C ALA A 14 9.19 -18.18 -3.42
N ASP A 15 10.37 -18.55 -3.89
CA ASP A 15 11.55 -17.69 -4.06
C ASP A 15 11.81 -17.28 -5.52
N LEU A 16 10.90 -17.57 -6.44
CA LEU A 16 11.05 -17.19 -7.84
C LEU A 16 10.83 -15.68 -8.02
N PRO A 17 11.80 -14.98 -8.64
CA PRO A 17 11.74 -13.54 -8.81
C PRO A 17 10.73 -13.12 -9.89
N ASP A 18 10.23 -11.90 -9.75
CA ASP A 18 9.51 -11.18 -10.80
C ASP A 18 10.49 -10.65 -11.88
N ALA A 19 9.99 -9.94 -12.89
CA ALA A 19 10.81 -9.36 -13.96
C ALA A 19 11.84 -8.33 -13.47
N ARG A 20 11.69 -7.81 -12.26
CA ARG A 20 12.62 -6.88 -11.59
C ARG A 20 13.62 -7.59 -10.68
N GLY A 21 13.64 -8.91 -10.67
CA GLY A 21 14.53 -9.71 -9.85
C GLY A 21 14.09 -9.85 -8.38
N ARG A 22 12.87 -9.38 -8.02
CA ARG A 22 12.35 -9.41 -6.65
C ARG A 22 11.49 -10.65 -6.41
N THR A 23 11.51 -11.15 -5.18
CA THR A 23 10.62 -12.23 -4.75
C THR A 23 9.68 -11.72 -3.66
N GLY A 24 8.37 -11.92 -3.80
CA GLY A 24 7.40 -11.48 -2.81
C GLY A 24 7.46 -12.25 -1.50
N LEU A 25 7.93 -13.47 -1.54
CA LEU A 25 8.14 -14.30 -0.35
C LEU A 25 9.59 -14.24 0.18
N HIS A 26 10.45 -13.48 -0.46
CA HIS A 26 11.85 -13.30 -0.08
C HIS A 26 11.97 -12.23 1.02
N ARG A 27 11.44 -12.50 2.22
CA ARG A 27 11.50 -11.54 3.32
C ARG A 27 12.05 -12.20 4.55
N THR A 28 12.97 -11.50 5.20
CA THR A 28 13.46 -11.90 6.52
C THR A 28 12.29 -12.04 7.48
N GLY A 29 12.18 -13.19 8.12
CA GLY A 29 11.13 -13.49 9.09
C GLY A 29 9.80 -13.99 8.49
N LEU A 30 9.68 -14.17 7.18
CA LEU A 30 8.51 -14.83 6.61
C LEU A 30 8.48 -16.29 7.02
N ASP A 31 7.46 -16.67 7.78
CA ASP A 31 7.25 -18.04 8.26
C ASP A 31 5.90 -18.61 7.80
N LEU A 32 5.94 -19.44 6.75
CA LEU A 32 4.75 -20.14 6.25
C LEU A 32 4.26 -21.24 7.20
N THR A 33 5.00 -21.56 8.25
CA THR A 33 4.64 -22.57 9.26
C THR A 33 4.15 -21.98 10.58
N GLY A 34 4.10 -20.65 10.70
CA GLY A 34 3.70 -19.93 11.92
C GLY A 34 2.26 -20.19 12.37
N ASN A 35 1.40 -20.65 11.46
CA ASN A 35 0.03 -21.04 11.78
C ASN A 35 -0.10 -22.57 11.81
N PRO A 36 -0.26 -23.22 12.99
CA PRO A 36 -0.33 -24.69 13.10
C PRO A 36 -1.56 -25.29 12.41
N ARG A 37 -2.56 -24.49 12.07
CA ARG A 37 -3.76 -24.90 11.35
C ARG A 37 -3.62 -24.77 9.84
N VAL A 38 -2.47 -24.39 9.32
CA VAL A 38 -2.19 -24.23 7.89
C VAL A 38 -0.91 -24.97 7.53
N GLN A 39 -0.99 -25.84 6.53
CA GLN A 39 0.14 -26.58 5.99
C GLN A 39 0.23 -26.30 4.50
N VAL A 40 1.25 -25.59 4.07
CA VAL A 40 1.56 -25.43 2.65
C VAL A 40 2.18 -26.71 2.15
N THR A 41 1.56 -27.35 1.15
CA THR A 41 1.99 -28.64 0.60
C THR A 41 2.63 -28.51 -0.77
N ASP A 42 2.27 -27.49 -1.55
CA ASP A 42 2.85 -27.22 -2.86
C ASP A 42 2.69 -25.75 -3.26
N VAL A 43 3.66 -25.21 -4.00
CA VAL A 43 3.62 -23.87 -4.58
C VAL A 43 4.01 -23.96 -6.05
N GLU A 44 3.05 -23.75 -6.93
CA GLU A 44 3.22 -23.73 -8.38
C GLU A 44 3.40 -22.29 -8.86
N LEU A 45 4.42 -22.04 -9.70
CA LEU A 45 4.55 -20.80 -10.45
C LEU A 45 3.61 -20.82 -11.65
N VAL A 46 2.58 -19.98 -11.64
CA VAL A 46 1.64 -19.85 -12.76
C VAL A 46 2.17 -18.87 -13.81
N ALA A 47 2.70 -17.74 -13.37
CA ALA A 47 3.31 -16.72 -14.24
C ALA A 47 4.35 -15.91 -13.47
N ALA A 48 5.43 -15.55 -14.16
CA ALA A 48 6.42 -14.59 -13.68
C ALA A 48 6.71 -13.60 -14.81
N ALA A 49 6.18 -12.39 -14.67
CA ALA A 49 6.39 -11.29 -15.61
C ALA A 49 6.82 -10.06 -14.80
N TRP A 50 6.12 -8.93 -14.92
CA TRP A 50 6.38 -7.77 -14.06
C TRP A 50 6.12 -8.09 -12.58
N HIS A 51 5.09 -8.93 -12.32
CA HIS A 51 4.77 -9.50 -11.00
C HIS A 51 4.65 -11.02 -11.10
N VAL A 52 4.51 -11.68 -9.96
CA VAL A 52 4.49 -13.13 -9.87
C VAL A 52 3.10 -13.61 -9.47
N LEU A 53 2.55 -14.55 -10.25
CA LEU A 53 1.32 -15.26 -9.91
C LEU A 53 1.67 -16.68 -9.48
N ARG A 54 1.29 -17.06 -8.26
CA ARG A 54 1.49 -18.41 -7.71
C ARG A 54 0.16 -19.07 -7.40
N ARG A 55 0.12 -20.40 -7.58
CA ARG A 55 -0.96 -21.24 -7.08
C ARG A 55 -0.41 -22.11 -5.94
N THR A 56 -0.93 -21.92 -4.75
CA THR A 56 -0.52 -22.65 -3.55
C THR A 56 -1.57 -23.67 -3.19
N THR A 57 -1.15 -24.94 -3.04
CA THR A 57 -1.96 -26.00 -2.43
C THR A 57 -1.65 -26.06 -0.94
N LEU A 58 -2.69 -25.96 -0.13
CA LEU A 58 -2.56 -25.95 1.32
C LEU A 58 -3.63 -26.83 1.97
N ARG A 59 -3.31 -27.39 3.12
CA ARG A 59 -4.27 -28.01 4.02
C ARG A 59 -4.63 -27.03 5.13
N VAL A 60 -5.91 -26.86 5.39
CA VAL A 60 -6.42 -25.98 6.43
C VAL A 60 -7.26 -26.79 7.41
N GLN A 61 -6.99 -26.60 8.70
CA GLN A 61 -7.77 -27.18 9.78
C GLN A 61 -8.89 -26.22 10.18
N ASP A 62 -10.12 -26.67 10.11
CA ASP A 62 -11.28 -25.89 10.56
C ASP A 62 -11.38 -25.83 12.08
N ARG A 63 -12.42 -25.17 12.60
CA ARG A 63 -12.65 -25.03 14.04
C ARG A 63 -13.05 -26.33 14.72
N SER A 64 -13.53 -27.31 13.97
CA SER A 64 -13.85 -28.66 14.49
C SER A 64 -12.62 -29.58 14.56
N GLY A 65 -11.48 -29.14 14.03
CA GLY A 65 -10.27 -29.93 13.92
C GLY A 65 -10.17 -30.73 12.62
N ALA A 66 -11.17 -30.67 11.74
CA ALA A 66 -11.14 -31.39 10.46
C ALA A 66 -10.24 -30.67 9.45
N TRP A 67 -9.45 -31.45 8.71
CA TRP A 67 -8.56 -30.93 7.66
C TRP A 67 -9.21 -30.98 6.28
N SER A 68 -9.07 -29.91 5.53
CA SER A 68 -9.46 -29.84 4.12
C SER A 68 -8.30 -29.35 3.26
N THR A 69 -8.24 -29.82 2.01
CA THR A 69 -7.28 -29.32 1.02
C THR A 69 -7.92 -28.18 0.23
N GLN A 70 -7.17 -27.11 0.04
CA GLN A 70 -7.60 -25.92 -0.69
C GLN A 70 -6.50 -25.48 -1.65
N GLN A 71 -6.89 -24.75 -2.70
CA GLN A 71 -5.95 -24.02 -3.55
C GLN A 71 -6.24 -22.53 -3.47
N ARG A 72 -5.18 -21.73 -3.51
CA ARG A 72 -5.23 -20.26 -3.55
C ARG A 72 -4.27 -19.74 -4.58
N GLU A 73 -4.73 -18.78 -5.35
CA GLU A 73 -3.87 -18.00 -6.22
C GLU A 73 -3.51 -16.69 -5.52
N THR A 74 -2.24 -16.31 -5.62
CA THR A 74 -1.72 -15.08 -5.05
C THR A 74 -0.98 -14.30 -6.11
N TYR A 75 -1.40 -13.02 -6.27
CA TYR A 75 -0.70 -12.05 -7.10
C TYR A 75 0.27 -11.28 -6.21
N ASP A 76 1.54 -11.40 -6.51
CA ASP A 76 2.63 -10.86 -5.72
C ASP A 76 3.35 -9.75 -6.48
N ARG A 77 3.18 -8.53 -6.01
CA ARG A 77 3.82 -7.32 -6.55
C ARG A 77 4.83 -6.69 -5.58
N GLY A 78 5.06 -7.29 -4.46
CA GLY A 78 5.82 -6.72 -3.35
C GLY A 78 4.93 -5.86 -2.43
N ASN A 79 5.54 -5.30 -1.39
CA ASN A 79 4.90 -4.31 -0.53
C ASN A 79 5.14 -2.91 -1.06
N GLY A 80 4.30 -1.97 -0.65
CA GLY A 80 4.42 -0.57 -1.00
C GLY A 80 4.34 0.35 0.21
N ALA A 81 4.54 1.63 -0.04
CA ALA A 81 4.26 2.69 0.92
C ALA A 81 3.47 3.81 0.24
N THR A 82 2.66 4.52 1.01
CA THR A 82 1.87 5.65 0.55
C THR A 82 1.95 6.78 1.56
N ILE A 83 1.86 8.02 1.10
CA ILE A 83 2.01 9.20 1.94
C ILE A 83 0.96 10.26 1.62
N LEU A 84 0.32 10.79 2.66
CA LEU A 84 -0.46 12.01 2.58
C LEU A 84 0.43 13.20 2.91
N LEU A 85 0.65 14.07 1.94
CA LEU A 85 1.26 15.37 2.15
C LEU A 85 0.18 16.36 2.58
N TYR A 86 0.44 17.12 3.66
CA TYR A 86 -0.53 18.09 4.19
C TYR A 86 0.18 19.38 4.61
N HIS A 87 -0.58 20.47 4.65
CA HIS A 87 -0.14 21.73 5.24
C HIS A 87 -1.15 22.18 6.30
N GLY A 88 -0.68 22.22 7.56
CA GLY A 88 -1.54 22.45 8.72
C GLY A 88 -2.23 23.81 8.73
N ASP A 89 -1.49 24.89 8.45
CA ASP A 89 -2.00 26.26 8.54
C ASP A 89 -3.06 26.56 7.47
N SER A 90 -2.85 26.14 6.22
CA SER A 90 -3.84 26.33 5.14
C SER A 90 -4.94 25.27 5.13
N ARG A 91 -4.81 24.20 5.95
CA ARG A 91 -5.72 23.05 5.98
C ARG A 91 -5.84 22.33 4.65
N THR A 92 -4.74 22.25 3.89
CA THR A 92 -4.71 21.60 2.58
C THR A 92 -4.02 20.25 2.62
N VAL A 93 -4.39 19.39 1.67
CA VAL A 93 -3.74 18.14 1.34
C VAL A 93 -3.30 18.16 -0.12
N LEU A 94 -2.16 17.56 -0.40
CA LEU A 94 -1.66 17.39 -1.76
C LEU A 94 -1.92 15.95 -2.21
N LEU A 95 -2.64 15.82 -3.31
CA LEU A 95 -2.98 14.57 -3.96
C LEU A 95 -2.42 14.56 -5.38
N THR A 96 -2.36 13.38 -5.97
CA THR A 96 -1.96 13.16 -7.35
C THR A 96 -3.16 12.68 -8.17
N ARG A 97 -3.18 13.00 -9.49
CA ARG A 97 -4.12 12.39 -10.43
C ARG A 97 -3.32 11.73 -11.53
N GLN A 98 -3.56 10.44 -11.77
CA GLN A 98 -2.86 9.70 -12.79
C GLN A 98 -3.72 8.58 -13.40
N PHE A 99 -3.38 8.15 -14.61
CA PHE A 99 -4.06 7.07 -15.29
C PHE A 99 -3.71 5.70 -14.68
N ARG A 100 -4.74 4.92 -14.34
CA ARG A 100 -4.64 3.56 -13.84
C ARG A 100 -5.36 2.58 -14.76
N TYR A 101 -4.60 1.90 -15.61
CA TYR A 101 -5.14 0.93 -16.56
C TYR A 101 -6.07 -0.11 -15.91
N PRO A 102 -5.78 -0.69 -14.72
CA PRO A 102 -6.69 -1.62 -14.05
C PRO A 102 -8.06 -1.01 -13.72
N ALA A 103 -8.11 0.25 -13.33
CA ALA A 103 -9.37 0.95 -13.09
C ALA A 103 -10.14 1.16 -14.39
N PHE A 104 -9.44 1.56 -15.46
CA PHE A 104 -10.04 1.77 -16.77
C PHE A 104 -10.70 0.49 -17.32
N VAL A 105 -10.01 -0.64 -17.30
CA VAL A 105 -10.57 -1.92 -17.81
C VAL A 105 -11.69 -2.47 -16.93
N ASN A 106 -11.81 -2.01 -15.69
CA ASN A 106 -12.91 -2.35 -14.79
C ASN A 106 -14.06 -1.34 -14.84
N GLY A 107 -14.10 -0.51 -15.89
CA GLY A 107 -15.22 0.35 -16.20
C GLY A 107 -15.15 1.78 -15.67
N HIS A 108 -14.01 2.21 -15.11
CA HIS A 108 -13.84 3.63 -14.80
C HIS A 108 -13.79 4.45 -16.11
N PRO A 109 -14.57 5.53 -16.26
CA PRO A 109 -14.76 6.20 -17.56
C PRO A 109 -13.45 6.69 -18.21
N THR A 110 -12.53 7.22 -17.43
CA THR A 110 -11.24 7.74 -17.92
C THR A 110 -10.05 6.88 -17.46
N GLY A 111 -10.19 6.13 -16.37
CA GLY A 111 -9.08 5.45 -15.69
C GLY A 111 -8.22 6.37 -14.83
N GLU A 112 -8.49 7.68 -14.80
CA GLU A 112 -7.74 8.63 -13.97
C GLU A 112 -8.25 8.59 -12.55
N LEU A 113 -7.36 8.28 -11.60
CA LEU A 113 -7.68 8.24 -10.18
C LEU A 113 -6.98 9.38 -9.44
N ILE A 114 -7.67 9.89 -8.42
CA ILE A 114 -7.09 10.82 -7.45
C ILE A 114 -6.57 10.01 -6.27
N GLU A 115 -5.27 10.13 -6.03
CA GLU A 115 -4.55 9.26 -5.11
C GLU A 115 -3.59 10.06 -4.20
N THR A 116 -3.22 9.47 -3.07
CA THR A 116 -2.00 9.85 -2.33
C THR A 116 -0.79 9.28 -3.04
N ALA A 117 0.34 9.98 -3.04
CA ALA A 117 1.60 9.51 -3.60
C ALA A 117 1.96 8.13 -3.02
N ALA A 118 2.39 7.19 -3.88
CA ALA A 118 2.62 5.82 -3.47
C ALA A 118 3.49 5.03 -4.45
N GLY A 119 4.41 4.24 -3.91
CA GLY A 119 5.24 3.35 -4.71
C GLY A 119 5.60 2.05 -4.01
N LEU A 120 6.34 1.22 -4.73
CA LEU A 120 6.84 -0.05 -4.20
C LEU A 120 8.08 0.21 -3.36
N LEU A 121 8.26 -0.62 -2.32
CA LEU A 121 9.43 -0.51 -1.44
C LEU A 121 10.74 -0.85 -2.15
N ASP A 122 10.66 -1.73 -3.16
CA ASP A 122 11.83 -2.35 -3.77
C ASP A 122 12.75 -2.98 -2.70
N ASP A 123 13.99 -2.50 -2.57
CA ASP A 123 14.94 -2.93 -1.55
C ASP A 123 15.07 -1.92 -0.39
N ASP A 124 14.32 -0.80 -0.45
CA ASP A 124 14.34 0.24 0.57
C ASP A 124 13.48 -0.15 1.79
N ASP A 125 13.80 0.45 2.94
CA ASP A 125 12.85 0.47 4.04
C ASP A 125 11.65 1.40 3.71
N PRO A 126 10.48 1.18 4.33
CA PRO A 126 9.26 1.91 3.97
C PRO A 126 9.34 3.43 4.10
N GLU A 127 10.11 3.94 5.07
CA GLU A 127 10.28 5.37 5.31
C GLU A 127 11.11 6.02 4.20
N THR A 128 12.22 5.37 3.82
CA THR A 128 13.07 5.80 2.72
C THR A 128 12.33 5.76 1.39
N ALA A 129 11.63 4.65 1.11
CA ALA A 129 10.85 4.49 -0.13
C ALA A 129 9.80 5.59 -0.25
N VAL A 130 9.01 5.85 0.79
CA VAL A 130 7.91 6.82 0.70
C VAL A 130 8.40 8.26 0.57
N ALA A 131 9.55 8.60 1.16
CA ALA A 131 10.15 9.93 0.99
C ALA A 131 10.67 10.14 -0.44
N ARG A 132 11.19 9.09 -1.07
CA ARG A 132 11.59 9.08 -2.47
C ARG A 132 10.37 9.27 -3.38
N GLU A 133 9.32 8.48 -3.21
CA GLU A 133 8.07 8.57 -3.98
C GLU A 133 7.40 9.95 -3.87
N ALA A 134 7.32 10.51 -2.65
CA ALA A 134 6.82 11.86 -2.45
C ALA A 134 7.56 12.88 -3.32
N ARG A 135 8.89 12.76 -3.39
CA ARG A 135 9.72 13.66 -4.20
C ARG A 135 9.54 13.43 -5.70
N GLU A 136 9.46 12.18 -6.16
CA GLU A 136 9.35 11.81 -7.57
C GLU A 136 7.97 12.18 -8.12
N GLU A 137 6.90 11.81 -7.42
CA GLU A 137 5.54 12.07 -7.86
C GLU A 137 5.07 13.51 -7.64
N THR A 138 5.56 14.19 -6.59
CA THR A 138 5.04 15.52 -6.21
C THR A 138 6.07 16.65 -6.32
N GLY A 139 7.35 16.34 -6.43
CA GLY A 139 8.44 17.31 -6.41
C GLY A 139 8.76 17.85 -5.01
N PHE A 140 8.02 17.46 -3.96
CA PHE A 140 8.26 17.90 -2.59
C PHE A 140 9.21 16.96 -1.87
N ALA A 141 10.32 17.49 -1.35
CA ALA A 141 11.17 16.78 -0.41
C ALA A 141 10.55 16.86 0.99
N VAL A 142 10.41 15.73 1.66
CA VAL A 142 9.94 15.67 3.05
C VAL A 142 11.10 15.31 3.97
N GLU A 143 11.25 16.06 5.07
CA GLU A 143 12.34 15.86 6.04
C GLU A 143 11.96 14.87 7.14
N ALA A 144 10.68 14.80 7.48
CA ALA A 144 10.15 13.92 8.52
C ALA A 144 8.84 13.30 8.06
N VAL A 145 8.77 11.99 8.08
CA VAL A 145 7.55 11.24 7.77
C VAL A 145 7.01 10.57 9.03
N GLN A 146 5.72 10.66 9.24
CA GLN A 146 5.03 10.01 10.33
C GLN A 146 4.41 8.70 9.84
N HIS A 147 4.81 7.56 10.40
CA HIS A 147 4.10 6.31 10.18
C HIS A 147 2.71 6.39 10.83
N VAL A 148 1.68 6.01 10.08
CA VAL A 148 0.28 6.08 10.51
C VAL A 148 -0.23 4.68 10.89
N PHE A 149 -0.21 3.76 9.96
CA PHE A 149 -0.56 2.34 10.15
C PHE A 149 -0.10 1.50 8.95
N ASP A 150 -0.29 0.18 9.04
CA ASP A 150 -0.13 -0.75 7.93
C ASP A 150 -1.46 -1.41 7.60
N ALA A 151 -1.71 -1.70 6.31
CA ALA A 151 -2.91 -2.41 5.91
C ALA A 151 -2.67 -3.33 4.70
N PHE A 152 -3.47 -4.39 4.60
CA PHE A 152 -3.61 -5.18 3.39
C PHE A 152 -4.73 -4.60 2.53
N MET A 153 -4.44 -4.27 1.27
CA MET A 153 -5.40 -3.61 0.39
C MET A 153 -6.38 -4.59 -0.27
N SER A 154 -5.90 -5.77 -0.69
CA SER A 154 -6.70 -6.79 -1.39
C SER A 154 -6.33 -8.19 -0.91
N PRO A 155 -6.50 -8.53 0.39
CA PRO A 155 -5.96 -9.76 0.99
C PRO A 155 -6.61 -11.04 0.48
N GLY A 156 -7.66 -10.95 -0.33
CA GLY A 156 -8.28 -12.11 -0.97
C GLY A 156 -7.45 -12.71 -2.10
N SER A 157 -6.52 -11.94 -2.71
CA SER A 157 -5.73 -12.39 -3.86
C SER A 157 -4.35 -11.75 -3.97
N VAL A 158 -4.13 -10.57 -3.41
CA VAL A 158 -2.87 -9.83 -3.50
C VAL A 158 -2.11 -9.95 -2.19
N THR A 159 -0.81 -10.18 -2.27
CA THR A 159 0.06 -10.35 -1.09
C THR A 159 0.51 -9.02 -0.50
N GLU A 160 0.27 -7.91 -1.18
CA GLU A 160 0.72 -6.58 -0.80
C GLU A 160 0.24 -6.16 0.59
N ARG A 161 1.19 -5.73 1.42
CA ARG A 161 0.94 -4.89 2.59
C ARG A 161 1.42 -3.49 2.28
N LEU A 162 0.57 -2.51 2.50
CA LEU A 162 0.88 -1.11 2.27
C LEU A 162 1.18 -0.41 3.59
N HIS A 163 2.27 0.34 3.65
CA HIS A 163 2.69 1.17 4.78
C HIS A 163 2.19 2.59 4.56
N PHE A 164 1.45 3.12 5.51
CA PHE A 164 0.80 4.43 5.41
C PHE A 164 1.54 5.48 6.21
N TYR A 165 1.87 6.59 5.54
CA TYR A 165 2.61 7.70 6.13
C TYR A 165 1.88 9.02 5.92
N ALA A 166 2.30 10.04 6.67
CA ALA A 166 1.93 11.43 6.46
C ALA A 166 3.13 12.32 6.70
N ALA A 167 3.20 13.46 6.01
CA ALA A 167 4.22 14.47 6.24
C ALA A 167 3.67 15.86 5.93
N GLU A 168 4.20 16.85 6.62
CA GLU A 168 3.93 18.24 6.30
C GLU A 168 4.80 18.68 5.11
N TYR A 169 4.21 19.38 4.14
CA TYR A 169 4.95 19.96 3.01
C TYR A 169 4.99 21.50 3.12
N ASP A 170 6.01 22.11 2.55
CA ASP A 170 6.10 23.56 2.43
C ASP A 170 5.54 24.02 1.07
N PRO A 171 4.38 24.70 1.03
CA PRO A 171 3.80 25.19 -0.22
C PRO A 171 4.72 26.10 -1.02
N ALA A 172 5.66 26.80 -0.37
CA ALA A 172 6.63 27.67 -1.04
C ALA A 172 7.69 26.88 -1.85
N ALA A 173 7.83 25.58 -1.58
CA ALA A 173 8.73 24.70 -2.33
C ALA A 173 8.13 24.16 -3.63
N ARG A 174 6.85 24.47 -3.94
CA ARG A 174 6.15 23.99 -5.14
C ARG A 174 6.89 24.41 -6.42
N ARG A 175 7.13 23.46 -7.32
CA ARG A 175 7.88 23.66 -8.58
C ARG A 175 7.04 23.42 -9.85
N GLY A 176 5.72 23.40 -9.74
CA GLY A 176 4.81 23.18 -10.86
C GLY A 176 3.55 22.43 -10.46
N ASP A 177 2.76 22.09 -11.45
CA ASP A 177 1.48 21.38 -11.29
C ASP A 177 1.55 19.92 -11.73
N TRP A 178 2.74 19.46 -12.14
CA TRP A 178 2.98 18.11 -12.68
C TRP A 178 4.18 17.45 -12.01
N GLY A 179 4.07 16.16 -11.77
CA GLY A 179 5.10 15.30 -11.22
C GLY A 179 5.21 13.99 -11.99
N GLY A 180 5.93 13.01 -11.43
CA GLY A 180 6.19 11.71 -12.02
C GLY A 180 7.44 11.67 -12.88
N LEU A 181 7.87 10.46 -13.22
CA LEU A 181 9.04 10.20 -14.05
C LEU A 181 8.62 9.90 -15.51
N ALA A 182 8.91 10.84 -16.42
CA ALA A 182 8.56 10.71 -17.84
C ALA A 182 9.16 9.45 -18.50
N GLU A 183 10.32 8.99 -18.05
CA GLU A 183 10.98 7.75 -18.49
C GLU A 183 10.22 6.48 -18.06
N GLU A 184 9.39 6.56 -17.02
CA GLU A 184 8.48 5.49 -16.57
C GLU A 184 7.09 5.61 -17.20
N GLY A 185 6.86 6.63 -18.02
CA GLY A 185 5.57 6.91 -18.66
C GLY A 185 4.55 7.49 -17.69
N GLU A 186 5.01 8.10 -16.60
CA GLU A 186 4.16 8.72 -15.61
C GLU A 186 3.87 10.18 -16.00
N GLU A 187 2.58 10.49 -16.06
CA GLU A 187 2.05 11.85 -16.20
C GLU A 187 1.12 12.08 -15.00
N ILE A 188 1.64 12.82 -14.00
CA ILE A 188 0.97 13.00 -12.71
C ILE A 188 0.60 14.47 -12.53
N GLU A 189 -0.70 14.75 -12.47
CA GLU A 189 -1.22 16.08 -12.09
C GLU A 189 -1.28 16.23 -10.57
N LEU A 190 -0.83 17.38 -10.06
CA LEU A 190 -0.86 17.70 -8.63
C LEU A 190 -2.13 18.47 -8.27
N LEU A 191 -2.87 17.97 -7.30
CA LEU A 191 -4.09 18.55 -6.78
C LEU A 191 -3.91 18.98 -5.33
N GLU A 192 -3.93 20.27 -5.08
CA GLU A 192 -3.98 20.81 -3.73
C GLU A 192 -5.43 21.13 -3.35
N LEU A 193 -5.97 20.47 -2.34
CA LEU A 193 -7.36 20.56 -1.93
C LEU A 193 -7.46 20.93 -0.45
N ASP A 194 -8.46 21.73 -0.07
CA ASP A 194 -8.87 21.83 1.33
C ASP A 194 -9.28 20.44 1.84
N ILE A 195 -8.96 20.11 3.09
CA ILE A 195 -9.25 18.78 3.66
C ILE A 195 -10.75 18.46 3.67
N ASP A 196 -11.60 19.43 3.98
CA ASP A 196 -13.04 19.21 4.07
C ASP A 196 -13.63 19.03 2.64
N ASP A 197 -13.09 19.73 1.63
CA ASP A 197 -13.42 19.51 0.22
C ASP A 197 -12.95 18.13 -0.26
N ALA A 198 -11.74 17.71 0.08
CA ALA A 198 -11.24 16.37 -0.24
C ALA A 198 -12.12 15.26 0.39
N ILE A 199 -12.53 15.43 1.65
CA ILE A 199 -13.46 14.50 2.32
C ILE A 199 -14.82 14.46 1.64
N ALA A 200 -15.35 15.62 1.19
CA ALA A 200 -16.65 15.69 0.52
C ALA A 200 -16.66 14.96 -0.84
N ARG A 201 -15.50 14.80 -1.47
CA ARG A 201 -15.33 14.11 -2.76
C ARG A 201 -15.17 12.59 -2.65
N ILE A 202 -15.08 12.04 -1.41
CA ILE A 202 -14.99 10.59 -1.21
C ILE A 202 -16.28 9.92 -1.70
N GLY A 203 -16.10 8.93 -2.59
CA GLY A 203 -17.19 8.18 -3.21
C GLY A 203 -17.74 8.82 -4.49
N ASP A 204 -17.31 10.03 -4.86
CA ASP A 204 -17.57 10.67 -6.14
C ASP A 204 -16.36 10.48 -7.08
N ASP A 205 -15.32 11.25 -6.93
CA ASP A 205 -14.10 11.14 -7.74
C ASP A 205 -12.84 10.75 -6.93
N ILE A 206 -12.88 10.78 -5.60
CA ILE A 206 -11.89 10.15 -4.72
C ILE A 206 -12.41 8.76 -4.33
N ILE A 207 -11.99 7.75 -5.10
CA ILE A 207 -12.44 6.36 -4.97
C ILE A 207 -11.30 5.37 -4.71
N ASP A 208 -10.09 5.85 -4.58
CA ASP A 208 -8.94 5.03 -4.20
C ASP A 208 -8.90 4.78 -2.69
N ALA A 209 -8.84 3.50 -2.29
CA ALA A 209 -8.99 3.11 -0.90
C ALA A 209 -7.89 3.65 0.02
N LYS A 210 -6.61 3.65 -0.41
CA LYS A 210 -5.49 4.14 0.40
C LYS A 210 -5.65 5.64 0.69
N THR A 211 -6.07 6.40 -0.33
CA THR A 211 -6.33 7.84 -0.23
C THR A 211 -7.47 8.14 0.73
N ILE A 212 -8.59 7.41 0.59
CA ILE A 212 -9.75 7.53 1.49
C ILE A 212 -9.33 7.27 2.94
N MET A 213 -8.54 6.23 3.19
CA MET A 213 -8.06 5.88 4.54
C MET A 213 -7.20 7.00 5.15
N LEU A 214 -6.27 7.56 4.40
CA LEU A 214 -5.41 8.65 4.88
C LEU A 214 -6.17 9.96 5.09
N LEU A 215 -7.09 10.33 4.20
CA LEU A 215 -7.93 11.51 4.36
C LEU A 215 -8.81 11.39 5.61
N GLN A 216 -9.45 10.24 5.82
CA GLN A 216 -10.25 10.01 7.02
C GLN A 216 -9.41 10.01 8.29
N TRP A 217 -8.22 9.39 8.27
CA TRP A 217 -7.30 9.48 9.40
C TRP A 217 -6.91 10.92 9.69
N ALA A 218 -6.51 11.69 8.67
CA ALA A 218 -6.10 13.08 8.83
C ALA A 218 -7.20 13.93 9.48
N ARG A 219 -8.47 13.67 9.14
CA ARG A 219 -9.64 14.38 9.66
C ARG A 219 -10.09 13.93 11.04
N LEU A 220 -9.94 12.63 11.38
CA LEU A 220 -10.47 12.04 12.63
C LEU A 220 -9.46 12.02 13.77
N SER A 221 -8.18 11.78 13.48
CA SER A 221 -7.13 11.58 14.49
C SER A 221 -5.76 12.15 14.09
N GLY A 222 -5.64 12.69 12.89
CA GLY A 222 -4.41 13.31 12.36
C GLY A 222 -4.38 14.83 12.49
N PRO A 223 -3.66 15.52 11.59
CA PRO A 223 -3.39 16.96 11.71
C PRO A 223 -4.63 17.85 11.67
N PHE A 224 -5.74 17.36 11.13
CA PHE A 224 -6.99 18.11 11.01
C PHE A 224 -8.08 17.66 11.97
N ALA A 225 -7.73 16.82 12.95
CA ALA A 225 -8.69 16.38 13.96
C ALA A 225 -9.24 17.58 14.76
N THR A 226 -10.56 17.71 14.78
CA THR A 226 -11.20 18.66 15.71
C THR A 226 -11.21 18.04 17.11
N ALA A 227 -10.89 18.84 18.12
CA ALA A 227 -11.03 18.38 19.51
C ALA A 227 -12.44 17.77 19.72
N PRO A 228 -12.54 16.62 20.41
CA PRO A 228 -13.84 16.04 20.68
C PRO A 228 -14.71 17.06 21.42
N THR A 229 -15.92 17.29 20.92
CA THR A 229 -16.90 18.13 21.62
C THR A 229 -17.16 17.50 22.98
N PRO A 230 -16.99 18.22 24.11
CA PRO A 230 -17.25 17.66 25.42
C PRO A 230 -18.69 17.13 25.47
N VAL A 231 -18.83 15.85 25.78
CA VAL A 231 -20.17 15.25 26.04
C VAL A 231 -20.71 15.94 27.28
N PRO A 232 -21.86 16.62 27.23
CA PRO A 232 -22.44 17.22 28.43
C PRO A 232 -22.70 16.11 29.45
N PRO A 233 -22.47 16.35 30.75
CA PRO A 233 -22.72 15.37 31.78
C PRO A 233 -24.18 14.91 31.70
N ALA A 234 -24.37 13.61 31.76
CA ALA A 234 -25.73 13.02 31.84
C ALA A 234 -26.50 13.63 33.01
N ARG A 235 -27.68 14.17 32.73
CA ARG A 235 -28.58 14.71 33.73
C ARG A 235 -29.25 13.61 34.53
#